data_b2d28c2bc4c18a329f01ce9d57e36923
#
_entry.id   b2d28c2bc4c18a329f01ce9d57e36923
#
_cell.length_a   1.000
_cell.length_b   1.000
_cell.length_c   1.000
_cell.angle_alpha   90.00
_cell.angle_beta   90.00
_cell.angle_gamma   90.00
#
_symmetry.space_group_name_H-M   'P 1'
#
loop_
_entity.id
_entity.type
_entity.pdbx_description
1 polymer ?
#
loop_
_entity_poly.entity_id
_entity_poly.type
_entity_poly.pdbx_seq_one_letter_code
_entity_poly.pdbx_strand_id
1 'polypeptide(L)'
;PKDGGMFAPAYEENLRPWILHMDDTTPFNSIAGSLTSALLKDEFSPIISETIATKAFPFSPVLSQIDKNLFVLELYHGPTGSHKDFGVSYLASCLEHILIMQDKKATVLAVTNGETGACLAHAFRNKTRLQAILLYTKGSMRGIKDSDCIWNGGNLYPVEVNGTEEDCFRTAREIYADQDLIQRYNL
;
A
#
# COMPACT_ATOMS: atom_id res chain seq x y z
N PRO A 1 12.39 2.42 13.10
CA PRO A 1 13.37 3.17 13.93
C PRO A 1 14.40 2.22 14.54
N LYS A 2 15.63 2.73 14.80
CA LYS A 2 16.71 1.93 15.37
C LYS A 2 16.43 1.41 16.80
N ASP A 3 15.51 2.05 17.49
CA ASP A 3 15.06 1.73 18.85
C ASP A 3 13.89 0.73 18.89
N GLY A 4 13.43 0.27 17.73
CA GLY A 4 12.27 -0.64 17.62
C GLY A 4 10.91 0.02 17.81
N GLY A 5 10.87 1.35 17.95
CA GLY A 5 9.63 2.13 18.05
C GLY A 5 8.92 2.31 16.70
N MET A 6 7.91 3.18 16.67
CA MET A 6 7.22 3.59 15.45
C MET A 6 7.55 5.05 15.12
N PHE A 7 7.59 5.37 13.84
CA PHE A 7 7.62 6.77 13.42
C PHE A 7 6.27 7.41 13.70
N ALA A 8 6.30 8.62 14.21
CA ALA A 8 5.13 9.46 14.43
C ALA A 8 5.43 10.88 13.96
N PRO A 9 4.41 11.66 13.58
CA PRO A 9 4.62 13.08 13.26
C PRO A 9 5.24 13.81 14.46
N ALA A 10 6.25 14.64 14.18
CA ALA A 10 6.91 15.44 15.21
C ALA A 10 6.06 16.65 15.66
N TYR A 11 5.08 17.03 14.87
CA TYR A 11 4.15 18.15 15.12
C TYR A 11 2.80 17.86 14.45
N GLU A 12 1.76 18.51 14.94
CA GLU A 12 0.44 18.48 14.32
C GLU A 12 0.36 19.52 13.19
N GLU A 13 0.00 19.06 11.99
CA GLU A 13 -0.21 19.98 10.86
C GLU A 13 -1.60 20.61 10.95
N ASN A 14 -1.67 21.92 10.73
CA ASN A 14 -2.95 22.62 10.63
C ASN A 14 -3.61 22.32 9.27
N LEU A 15 -4.53 21.38 9.24
CA LEU A 15 -5.24 20.99 8.02
C LEU A 15 -6.39 21.94 7.62
N ARG A 16 -6.75 22.92 8.48
CA ARG A 16 -7.88 23.82 8.23
C ARG A 16 -7.79 24.58 6.89
N PRO A 17 -6.65 25.16 6.47
CA PRO A 17 -6.55 25.82 5.18
C PRO A 17 -6.87 24.90 4.01
N TRP A 18 -6.46 23.64 4.11
CA TRP A 18 -6.69 22.62 3.07
C TRP A 18 -8.14 22.20 3.00
N ILE A 19 -8.78 21.95 4.14
CA ILE A 19 -10.17 21.52 4.24
C ILE A 19 -11.13 22.63 3.74
N LEU A 20 -10.83 23.89 4.00
CA LEU A 20 -11.67 25.03 3.58
C LEU A 20 -11.72 25.23 2.05
N HIS A 21 -10.81 24.64 1.30
CA HIS A 21 -10.81 24.66 -0.16
C HIS A 21 -11.49 23.44 -0.81
N MET A 22 -12.01 22.51 0.00
CA MET A 22 -12.70 21.31 -0.45
C MET A 22 -14.21 21.51 -0.33
N ASP A 23 -14.94 20.94 -1.26
CA ASP A 23 -16.39 20.87 -1.27
C ASP A 23 -16.88 19.45 -1.55
N ASP A 24 -18.18 19.27 -1.64
CA ASP A 24 -18.85 17.98 -1.90
C ASP A 24 -18.58 17.42 -3.31
N THR A 25 -18.02 18.23 -4.20
CA THR A 25 -17.65 17.83 -5.56
C THR A 25 -16.16 17.49 -5.69
N THR A 26 -15.36 17.76 -4.65
CA THR A 26 -13.92 17.52 -4.68
C THR A 26 -13.60 16.02 -4.78
N PRO A 27 -12.91 15.55 -5.84
CA PRO A 27 -12.60 14.14 -6.01
C PRO A 27 -11.72 13.59 -4.87
N PHE A 28 -11.93 12.33 -4.51
CA PHE A 28 -11.17 11.69 -3.43
C PHE A 28 -9.66 11.75 -3.63
N ASN A 29 -9.16 11.53 -4.84
CA ASN A 29 -7.73 11.63 -5.14
C ASN A 29 -7.18 13.04 -4.93
N SER A 30 -7.95 14.10 -5.20
CA SER A 30 -7.55 15.48 -4.92
C SER A 30 -7.53 15.77 -3.42
N ILE A 31 -8.48 15.23 -2.66
CA ILE A 31 -8.45 15.28 -1.20
C ILE A 31 -7.18 14.59 -0.67
N ALA A 32 -6.90 13.38 -1.16
CA ALA A 32 -5.72 12.62 -0.76
C ALA A 32 -4.42 13.33 -1.16
N GLY A 33 -4.36 13.95 -2.34
CA GLY A 33 -3.21 14.73 -2.81
C GLY A 33 -2.95 15.95 -1.93
N SER A 34 -4.00 16.69 -1.59
CA SER A 34 -3.92 17.85 -0.70
C SER A 34 -3.45 17.45 0.71
N LEU A 35 -3.99 16.36 1.28
CA LEU A 35 -3.56 15.85 2.57
C LEU A 35 -2.11 15.34 2.54
N THR A 36 -1.72 14.64 1.48
CA THR A 36 -0.34 14.23 1.28
C THR A 36 0.60 15.43 1.24
N SER A 37 0.24 16.46 0.50
CA SER A 37 1.01 17.70 0.41
C SER A 37 1.15 18.41 1.75
N ALA A 38 0.11 18.39 2.59
CA ALA A 38 0.16 18.99 3.91
C ALA A 38 1.03 18.18 4.90
N LEU A 39 0.81 16.85 4.93
CA LEU A 39 1.44 15.97 5.92
C LEU A 39 2.87 15.58 5.58
N LEU A 40 3.21 15.52 4.29
CA LEU A 40 4.52 15.11 3.78
C LEU A 40 5.19 16.23 2.96
N LYS A 41 4.98 17.47 3.38
CA LYS A 41 5.50 18.67 2.70
C LYS A 41 7.03 18.74 2.59
N ASP A 42 7.73 18.09 3.52
CA ASP A 42 9.19 18.04 3.55
C ASP A 42 9.75 16.95 2.60
N GLU A 43 8.91 15.96 2.22
CA GLU A 43 9.29 14.85 1.33
C GLU A 43 8.79 15.06 -0.10
N PHE A 44 7.59 15.60 -0.27
CA PHE A 44 6.94 15.71 -1.57
C PHE A 44 6.46 17.15 -1.84
N SER A 45 6.75 17.66 -3.03
CA SER A 45 6.11 18.88 -3.51
C SER A 45 4.60 18.66 -3.77
N PRO A 46 3.77 19.72 -3.80
CA PRO A 46 2.34 19.61 -4.06
C PRO A 46 2.00 18.84 -5.36
N ILE A 47 2.76 19.07 -6.43
CA ILE A 47 2.58 18.40 -7.72
C ILE A 47 2.87 16.89 -7.61
N ILE A 48 3.90 16.53 -6.86
CA ILE A 48 4.25 15.12 -6.61
C ILE A 48 3.17 14.46 -5.76
N SER A 49 2.69 15.12 -4.71
CA SER A 49 1.63 14.64 -3.85
C SER A 49 0.34 14.34 -4.61
N GLU A 50 -0.07 15.25 -5.50
CA GLU A 50 -1.22 15.05 -6.39
C GLU A 50 -1.00 13.88 -7.37
N THR A 51 0.21 13.77 -7.94
CA THR A 51 0.56 12.67 -8.84
C THR A 51 0.51 11.31 -8.13
N ILE A 52 1.03 11.23 -6.91
CA ILE A 52 0.98 10.01 -6.08
C ILE A 52 -0.47 9.62 -5.79
N ALA A 53 -1.28 10.56 -5.33
CA ALA A 53 -2.68 10.32 -4.98
C ALA A 53 -3.51 9.89 -6.20
N THR A 54 -3.33 10.53 -7.34
CA THR A 54 -4.01 10.16 -8.60
C THR A 54 -3.65 8.75 -9.04
N LYS A 55 -2.39 8.35 -8.91
CA LYS A 55 -1.95 6.98 -9.25
C LYS A 55 -2.40 5.95 -8.22
N ALA A 56 -2.48 6.33 -6.95
CA ALA A 56 -2.91 5.45 -5.87
C ALA A 56 -4.40 5.15 -5.91
N PHE A 57 -5.21 6.16 -6.26
CA PHE A 57 -6.67 6.12 -6.11
C PHE A 57 -7.41 6.35 -7.42
N PRO A 58 -7.33 5.40 -8.40
CA PRO A 58 -8.27 5.36 -9.52
C PRO A 58 -9.67 4.90 -9.09
N PHE A 59 -9.89 4.70 -7.79
CA PHE A 59 -11.13 4.33 -7.11
C PHE A 59 -11.34 5.24 -5.90
N SER A 60 -12.59 5.32 -5.41
CA SER A 60 -12.96 6.19 -4.29
C SER A 60 -13.74 5.41 -3.23
N PRO A 61 -13.68 5.82 -1.97
CA PRO A 61 -14.64 5.36 -0.98
C PRO A 61 -16.03 5.90 -1.29
N VAL A 62 -17.05 5.27 -0.74
CA VAL A 62 -18.42 5.76 -0.84
C VAL A 62 -18.89 6.15 0.55
N LEU A 63 -19.48 7.34 0.68
CA LEU A 63 -20.11 7.80 1.91
C LEU A 63 -21.61 7.59 1.79
N SER A 64 -22.16 6.62 2.52
CA SER A 64 -23.58 6.28 2.54
C SER A 64 -24.25 6.85 3.79
N GLN A 65 -25.30 7.61 3.60
CA GLN A 65 -26.13 8.05 4.72
C GLN A 65 -27.14 6.96 5.08
N ILE A 66 -27.06 6.47 6.32
CA ILE A 66 -27.95 5.43 6.84
C ILE A 66 -29.15 6.03 7.57
N ASP A 67 -28.93 7.15 8.28
CA ASP A 67 -29.96 7.89 9.00
C ASP A 67 -29.58 9.37 9.03
N LYS A 68 -30.45 10.24 9.56
CA LYS A 68 -30.32 11.72 9.57
C LYS A 68 -28.92 12.19 10.01
N ASN A 69 -28.28 11.52 10.98
CA ASN A 69 -26.97 11.88 11.53
C ASN A 69 -26.02 10.67 11.57
N LEU A 70 -26.30 9.61 10.80
CA LEU A 70 -25.48 8.40 10.75
C LEU A 70 -24.99 8.16 9.33
N PHE A 71 -23.68 8.13 9.18
CA PHE A 71 -23.03 7.88 7.91
C PHE A 71 -22.11 6.67 8.03
N VAL A 72 -21.97 5.92 6.94
CA VAL A 72 -21.02 4.82 6.79
C VAL A 72 -20.06 5.15 5.66
N LEU A 73 -18.76 5.10 5.94
CA LEU A 73 -17.72 5.20 4.93
C LEU A 73 -17.39 3.78 4.45
N GLU A 74 -17.80 3.48 3.23
CA GLU A 74 -17.60 2.17 2.61
C GLU A 74 -16.24 2.11 1.94
N LEU A 75 -15.37 1.23 2.41
CA LEU A 75 -13.99 1.08 1.94
C LEU A 75 -13.74 -0.18 1.10
N TYR A 76 -14.81 -0.82 0.60
CA TYR A 76 -14.73 -2.07 -0.18
C TYR A 76 -14.97 -1.87 -1.69
N HIS A 77 -14.93 -0.63 -2.17
CA HIS A 77 -15.10 -0.29 -3.59
C HIS A 77 -13.77 -0.28 -4.37
N GLY A 78 -12.69 -0.68 -3.73
CA GLY A 78 -11.39 -0.84 -4.38
C GLY A 78 -11.31 -2.11 -5.22
N PRO A 79 -10.17 -2.31 -5.93
CA PRO A 79 -10.01 -3.38 -6.92
C PRO A 79 -10.12 -4.80 -6.35
N THR A 80 -9.85 -5.00 -5.06
CA THR A 80 -9.94 -6.33 -4.43
C THR A 80 -11.14 -6.47 -3.48
N GLY A 81 -11.89 -5.40 -3.28
CA GLY A 81 -13.00 -5.36 -2.33
C GLY A 81 -12.57 -5.27 -0.87
N SER A 82 -11.30 -5.06 -0.59
CA SER A 82 -10.77 -4.91 0.76
C SER A 82 -10.45 -3.44 1.07
N HIS A 83 -10.69 -3.01 2.30
CA HIS A 83 -10.26 -1.69 2.78
C HIS A 83 -8.74 -1.49 2.69
N LYS A 84 -7.97 -2.58 2.66
CA LYS A 84 -6.51 -2.56 2.52
C LYS A 84 -6.05 -2.00 1.16
N ASP A 85 -6.93 -2.00 0.15
CA ASP A 85 -6.63 -1.42 -1.16
C ASP A 85 -6.16 0.04 -1.04
N PHE A 86 -6.78 0.82 -0.17
CA PHE A 86 -6.41 2.23 0.02
C PHE A 86 -4.98 2.39 0.53
N GLY A 87 -4.64 1.70 1.64
CA GLY A 87 -3.30 1.80 2.23
C GLY A 87 -2.21 1.22 1.34
N VAL A 88 -2.46 0.04 0.76
CA VAL A 88 -1.47 -0.66 -0.08
C VAL A 88 -1.22 0.09 -1.40
N SER A 89 -2.26 0.61 -2.05
CA SER A 89 -2.12 1.41 -3.29
C SER A 89 -1.37 2.71 -3.03
N TYR A 90 -1.65 3.37 -1.92
CA TYR A 90 -0.95 4.59 -1.53
C TYR A 90 0.53 4.33 -1.26
N LEU A 91 0.83 3.33 -0.41
CA LEU A 91 2.20 2.92 -0.12
C LEU A 91 2.98 2.57 -1.39
N ALA A 92 2.39 1.75 -2.27
CA ALA A 92 3.02 1.36 -3.53
C ALA A 92 3.32 2.58 -4.44
N SER A 93 2.43 3.56 -4.47
CA SER A 93 2.62 4.77 -5.28
C SER A 93 3.69 5.70 -4.71
N CYS A 94 3.76 5.85 -3.39
CA CYS A 94 4.83 6.59 -2.72
C CYS A 94 6.19 5.93 -2.94
N LEU A 95 6.28 4.63 -2.66
CA LEU A 95 7.54 3.87 -2.82
C LEU A 95 8.04 3.89 -4.26
N GLU A 96 7.16 3.62 -5.24
CA GLU A 96 7.56 3.68 -6.65
C GLU A 96 8.11 5.05 -7.03
N HIS A 97 7.49 6.14 -6.56
CA HIS A 97 7.97 7.49 -6.81
C HIS A 97 9.37 7.71 -6.21
N ILE A 98 9.56 7.37 -4.93
CA ILE A 98 10.84 7.51 -4.25
C ILE A 98 11.95 6.69 -4.95
N LEU A 99 11.64 5.47 -5.33
CA LEU A 99 12.58 4.56 -5.99
C LEU A 99 12.98 5.05 -7.39
N ILE A 100 12.05 5.63 -8.13
CA ILE A 100 12.33 6.26 -9.42
C ILE A 100 13.30 7.45 -9.22
N MET A 101 13.04 8.31 -8.24
CA MET A 101 13.87 9.48 -7.95
C MET A 101 15.27 9.09 -7.49
N GLN A 102 15.42 7.96 -6.80
CA GLN A 102 16.71 7.45 -6.32
C GLN A 102 17.40 6.51 -7.29
N ASP A 103 16.78 6.21 -8.44
CA ASP A 103 17.21 5.18 -9.41
C ASP A 103 17.48 3.82 -8.74
N LYS A 104 16.59 3.42 -7.82
CA LYS A 104 16.67 2.17 -7.06
C LYS A 104 15.51 1.25 -7.36
N LYS A 105 15.64 0.00 -6.92
CA LYS A 105 14.57 -0.99 -6.86
C LYS A 105 14.45 -1.48 -5.42
N ALA A 106 13.26 -1.94 -5.05
CA ALA A 106 13.03 -2.57 -3.76
C ALA A 106 12.12 -3.79 -3.90
N THR A 107 12.31 -4.73 -2.99
CA THR A 107 11.46 -5.92 -2.85
C THR A 107 10.73 -5.84 -1.51
N VAL A 108 9.42 -5.99 -1.53
CA VAL A 108 8.59 -6.09 -0.33
C VAL A 108 8.38 -7.57 -0.02
N LEU A 109 8.73 -7.99 1.18
CA LEU A 109 8.40 -9.32 1.69
C LEU A 109 7.16 -9.21 2.57
N ALA A 110 6.10 -9.94 2.25
CA ALA A 110 4.85 -9.94 2.98
C ALA A 110 4.38 -11.35 3.32
N VAL A 111 3.92 -11.54 4.54
CA VAL A 111 3.15 -12.72 4.94
C VAL A 111 1.67 -12.41 4.72
N THR A 112 0.94 -13.31 4.07
CA THR A 112 -0.45 -13.07 3.72
C THR A 112 -1.29 -14.33 3.85
N ASN A 113 -2.56 -14.14 4.18
CA ASN A 113 -3.60 -15.18 4.17
C ASN A 113 -4.64 -14.97 3.06
N GLY A 114 -4.30 -14.14 2.06
CA GLY A 114 -5.13 -13.89 0.89
C GLY A 114 -5.39 -12.41 0.61
N GLU A 115 -6.05 -11.66 1.49
CA GLU A 115 -6.45 -10.26 1.24
C GLU A 115 -5.25 -9.33 0.95
N THR A 116 -4.26 -9.32 1.83
CA THR A 116 -3.08 -8.46 1.64
C THR A 116 -2.32 -8.83 0.38
N GLY A 117 -2.23 -10.12 0.08
CA GLY A 117 -1.62 -10.62 -1.16
C GLY A 117 -2.35 -10.11 -2.40
N ALA A 118 -3.69 -10.13 -2.40
CA ALA A 118 -4.50 -9.60 -3.49
C ALA A 118 -4.26 -8.09 -3.68
N CYS A 119 -4.30 -7.32 -2.60
CA CYS A 119 -4.04 -5.88 -2.64
C CYS A 119 -2.64 -5.57 -3.19
N LEU A 120 -1.60 -6.31 -2.72
CA LEU A 120 -0.23 -6.17 -3.23
C LEU A 120 -0.13 -6.54 -4.72
N ALA A 121 -0.74 -7.66 -5.12
CA ALA A 121 -0.75 -8.09 -6.52
C ALA A 121 -1.36 -7.03 -7.43
N HIS A 122 -2.44 -6.39 -6.98
CA HIS A 122 -3.09 -5.32 -7.73
C HIS A 122 -2.27 -4.02 -7.73
N ALA A 123 -1.84 -3.57 -6.56
CA ALA A 123 -1.14 -2.30 -6.40
C ALA A 123 0.25 -2.30 -7.06
N PHE A 124 0.92 -3.47 -7.15
CA PHE A 124 2.24 -3.61 -7.77
C PHE A 124 2.17 -3.87 -9.27
N ARG A 125 0.98 -4.10 -9.82
CA ARG A 125 0.80 -4.26 -11.26
C ARG A 125 1.40 -3.08 -12.01
N ASN A 126 2.25 -3.38 -12.99
CA ASN A 126 2.95 -2.38 -13.83
C ASN A 126 3.92 -1.47 -13.08
N LYS A 127 4.25 -1.75 -11.82
CA LYS A 127 5.35 -1.04 -11.14
C LYS A 127 6.68 -1.56 -11.67
N THR A 128 7.60 -0.65 -11.94
CA THR A 128 8.89 -0.97 -12.56
C THR A 128 10.02 -1.07 -11.55
N ARG A 129 9.82 -0.47 -10.38
CA ARG A 129 10.82 -0.39 -9.31
C ARG A 129 10.49 -1.23 -8.09
N LEU A 130 9.25 -1.73 -8.01
CA LEU A 130 8.77 -2.53 -6.90
C LEU A 130 8.58 -3.99 -7.29
N GLN A 131 9.02 -4.87 -6.41
CA GLN A 131 8.76 -6.30 -6.45
C GLN A 131 8.15 -6.75 -5.11
N ALA A 132 7.40 -7.84 -5.10
CA ALA A 132 6.88 -8.43 -3.88
C ALA A 132 7.12 -9.94 -3.83
N ILE A 133 7.56 -10.40 -2.67
CA ILE A 133 7.57 -11.82 -2.30
C ILE A 133 6.43 -12.03 -1.31
N LEU A 134 5.50 -12.91 -1.63
CA LEU A 134 4.34 -13.21 -0.80
C LEU A 134 4.51 -14.59 -0.19
N LEU A 135 4.69 -14.66 1.13
CA LEU A 135 4.70 -15.93 1.86
C LEU A 135 3.29 -16.25 2.33
N TYR A 136 2.79 -17.44 2.01
CA TYR A 136 1.47 -17.89 2.40
C TYR A 136 1.43 -19.39 2.64
N THR A 137 0.49 -19.84 3.47
CA THR A 137 0.29 -21.25 3.72
C THR A 137 -0.55 -21.90 2.64
N LYS A 138 -0.38 -23.20 2.46
CA LYS A 138 -1.13 -23.99 1.48
C LYS A 138 -2.64 -23.80 1.61
N GLY A 139 -3.27 -23.37 0.53
CA GLY A 139 -4.72 -23.16 0.45
C GLY A 139 -5.24 -21.88 1.14
N SER A 140 -4.38 -21.01 1.69
CA SER A 140 -4.82 -19.76 2.32
C SER A 140 -5.17 -18.65 1.30
N MET A 141 -4.65 -18.75 0.08
CA MET A 141 -4.91 -17.77 -0.99
C MET A 141 -6.29 -17.99 -1.67
N ARG A 142 -7.30 -18.32 -0.88
CA ARG A 142 -8.66 -18.53 -1.39
C ARG A 142 -9.27 -17.22 -1.87
N GLY A 143 -9.91 -17.27 -3.04
CA GLY A 143 -10.57 -16.10 -3.64
C GLY A 143 -9.68 -15.22 -4.50
N ILE A 144 -8.37 -15.45 -4.51
CA ILE A 144 -7.46 -14.85 -5.48
C ILE A 144 -7.35 -15.84 -6.66
N LYS A 145 -7.62 -15.37 -7.85
CA LYS A 145 -7.39 -16.17 -9.05
C LYS A 145 -5.88 -16.35 -9.21
N ASP A 146 -5.44 -17.53 -9.59
CA ASP A 146 -4.02 -17.78 -9.91
C ASP A 146 -3.47 -16.76 -10.90
N SER A 147 -4.31 -16.28 -11.82
CA SER A 147 -3.99 -15.19 -12.74
C SER A 147 -3.62 -13.88 -12.05
N ASP A 148 -4.20 -13.57 -10.90
CA ASP A 148 -3.95 -12.30 -10.18
C ASP A 148 -2.62 -12.36 -9.41
N CYS A 149 -2.23 -13.54 -8.93
CA CYS A 149 -0.96 -13.76 -8.24
C CYS A 149 0.20 -14.00 -9.21
N ILE A 150 -0.04 -14.71 -10.32
CA ILE A 150 1.00 -15.15 -11.25
C ILE A 150 1.26 -14.09 -12.34
N TRP A 151 0.28 -13.23 -12.64
CA TRP A 151 0.31 -12.33 -13.79
C TRP A 151 0.12 -10.85 -13.47
N ASN A 152 0.99 -10.28 -12.68
CA ASN A 152 0.94 -8.85 -12.39
C ASN A 152 2.05 -8.02 -13.05
N GLY A 153 2.71 -8.55 -14.04
CA GLY A 153 3.84 -7.87 -14.71
C GLY A 153 5.21 -8.48 -14.42
N GLY A 154 5.25 -9.65 -13.76
CA GLY A 154 6.48 -10.39 -13.48
C GLY A 154 7.27 -9.86 -12.27
N ASN A 155 6.65 -9.05 -11.43
CA ASN A 155 7.25 -8.49 -10.24
C ASN A 155 6.60 -8.97 -8.92
N LEU A 156 5.75 -10.01 -9.00
CA LEU A 156 5.15 -10.68 -7.86
C LEU A 156 5.64 -12.14 -7.80
N TYR A 157 6.15 -12.54 -6.65
CA TYR A 157 6.69 -13.87 -6.39
C TYR A 157 5.91 -14.54 -5.25
N PRO A 158 4.84 -15.30 -5.56
CA PRO A 158 4.11 -16.07 -4.56
C PRO A 158 4.93 -17.30 -4.14
N VAL A 159 5.09 -17.50 -2.83
CA VAL A 159 5.82 -18.60 -2.23
C VAL A 159 4.93 -19.34 -1.24
N GLU A 160 4.50 -20.54 -1.59
CA GLU A 160 3.72 -21.40 -0.71
C GLU A 160 4.64 -22.06 0.32
N VAL A 161 4.35 -21.84 1.58
CA VAL A 161 5.04 -22.44 2.73
C VAL A 161 4.27 -23.67 3.19
N ASN A 162 4.94 -24.80 3.24
CA ASN A 162 4.36 -26.03 3.77
C ASN A 162 4.42 -26.03 5.30
N GLY A 163 3.53 -25.28 5.93
CA GLY A 163 3.48 -25.07 7.36
C GLY A 163 2.29 -24.23 7.80
N THR A 164 2.39 -23.64 8.96
CA THR A 164 1.40 -22.73 9.55
C THR A 164 1.69 -21.26 9.18
N GLU A 165 0.76 -20.38 9.50
CA GLU A 165 0.96 -18.92 9.35
C GLU A 165 2.15 -18.44 10.21
N GLU A 166 2.34 -19.00 11.42
CA GLU A 166 3.49 -18.69 12.27
C GLU A 166 4.82 -19.13 11.62
N ASP A 167 4.82 -20.23 10.85
CA ASP A 167 5.99 -20.63 10.07
C ASP A 167 6.33 -19.60 8.98
N CYS A 168 5.31 -19.02 8.34
CA CYS A 168 5.52 -17.92 7.38
C CYS A 168 6.14 -16.69 8.06
N PHE A 169 5.62 -16.30 9.23
CA PHE A 169 6.18 -15.17 9.98
C PHE A 169 7.59 -15.45 10.49
N ARG A 170 7.86 -16.69 10.95
CA ARG A 170 9.22 -17.09 11.34
C ARG A 170 10.18 -16.99 10.16
N THR A 171 9.81 -17.55 9.00
CA THR A 171 10.60 -17.47 7.78
C THR A 171 10.87 -16.01 7.36
N ALA A 172 9.86 -15.15 7.43
CA ALA A 172 10.05 -13.74 7.15
C ALA A 172 11.04 -13.07 8.11
N ARG A 173 10.96 -13.36 9.41
CA ARG A 173 11.91 -12.84 10.41
C ARG A 173 13.33 -13.33 10.15
N GLU A 174 13.51 -14.61 9.79
CA GLU A 174 14.81 -15.19 9.45
C GLU A 174 15.41 -14.51 8.21
N ILE A 175 14.60 -14.27 7.17
CA ILE A 175 15.02 -13.54 5.97
C ILE A 175 15.46 -12.11 6.31
N TYR A 176 14.70 -11.39 7.14
CA TYR A 176 15.06 -10.03 7.56
C TYR A 176 16.24 -9.97 8.55
N ALA A 177 16.60 -11.08 9.17
CA ALA A 177 17.82 -11.17 9.98
C ALA A 177 19.10 -11.43 9.15
N ASP A 178 18.94 -11.92 7.92
CA ASP A 178 20.03 -12.26 7.00
C ASP A 178 20.40 -11.06 6.12
N GLN A 179 21.51 -10.41 6.45
CA GLN A 179 22.00 -9.21 5.74
C GLN A 179 22.39 -9.51 4.28
N ASP A 180 22.84 -10.71 3.98
CA ASP A 180 23.20 -11.09 2.61
C ASP A 180 21.95 -11.20 1.74
N LEU A 181 20.86 -11.77 2.28
CA LEU A 181 19.56 -11.81 1.59
C LEU A 181 18.96 -10.40 1.40
N ILE A 182 19.01 -9.56 2.43
CA ILE A 182 18.54 -8.18 2.33
C ILE A 182 19.25 -7.43 1.21
N GLN A 183 20.57 -7.50 1.16
CA GLN A 183 21.35 -6.81 0.13
C GLN A 183 21.13 -7.41 -1.26
N ARG A 184 21.10 -8.75 -1.37
CA ARG A 184 20.93 -9.44 -2.65
C ARG A 184 19.60 -9.19 -3.32
N TYR A 185 18.53 -9.07 -2.56
CA TYR A 185 17.17 -8.90 -3.07
C TYR A 185 16.61 -7.48 -2.90
N ASN A 186 17.36 -6.56 -2.33
CA ASN A 186 16.92 -5.20 -2.00
C ASN A 186 15.62 -5.20 -1.15
N LEU A 187 15.61 -6.01 -0.08
CA LEU A 187 14.50 -6.13 0.84
C LEU A 187 14.39 -4.92 1.76
#